data_adc56bfd4050569e5c63e6385fb26924
#
_entry.id   adc56bfd4050569e5c63e6385fb26924
#
_cell.length_a   1.000
_cell.length_b   1.000
_cell.length_c   1.000
_cell.angle_alpha   90.00
_cell.angle_beta   90.00
_cell.angle_gamma   90.00
#
_symmetry.space_group_name_H-M   'P 1'
#
loop_
_entity.id
_entity.type
_entity.pdbx_description
1 polymer ?
#
loop_
_entity_poly.entity_id
_entity_poly.type
_entity_poly.pdbx_seq_one_letter_code
_entity_poly.pdbx_strand_id
1 'polypeptide(L)'
;MTGDLALGPAVGHAATPAELASVHADLEALDDLVGRDPAQAAACARDIAARAALLGDHVSVALARVGEAEAVQRDGDPAGAADIVTRLLGETDATGRGAEATVRASWVLSRVFTDLGDRPTALEHALDAVAAFSDDVPQRLRTRVLLTVADLLDELGGVEDARTWYSRAEELAVGDAVLHLRVVNNRAYGELDRGDAVSARRELDLLLRLGEQYAMPLNANTLDTVARVQLLCGELDAAEASARAAVATSAAMDAKNADDEPVYLLTLAIVLRSKGDPAAAAEVLTEARSRCTGAGFRTVRAQLLAEQAEVHAALGDHRAAFETHKEFYAADRELLSEQREAQARARQAMFETDVARAEAARYREEARRDALTGLRNRLFVDEKLPALVEDFHHGGPSVSAVLFDLDHFKSVNDTFSHEAGDEVLRLTAGILEACVAECPTGNAFAARLGGEEFVVVVTGGGDGTAAELAERVRRTVAGFDWSGPTPGRGITVSAGVALLERGGDKTSLLSAADARLYAAKAGGRNQVRAG
;
A
#
# COMPACT_ATOMS: atom_id res chain seq x y z
N MET A 1 -40.87 24.31 25.37
CA MET A 1 -41.25 23.24 24.41
C MET A 1 -40.01 22.88 23.64
N THR A 2 -39.24 21.96 24.18
CA THR A 2 -38.01 21.44 23.63
C THR A 2 -38.36 20.08 22.99
N GLY A 3 -38.34 20.06 21.65
CA GLY A 3 -38.56 18.81 20.89
C GLY A 3 -37.26 18.03 20.77
N ASP A 4 -37.18 16.92 21.45
CA ASP A 4 -36.19 15.87 21.26
C ASP A 4 -36.39 15.24 19.87
N LEU A 5 -35.43 15.48 18.97
CA LEU A 5 -35.27 14.71 17.75
C LEU A 5 -34.37 13.52 18.06
N ALA A 6 -34.98 12.40 18.42
CA ALA A 6 -34.32 11.10 18.48
C ALA A 6 -33.88 10.72 17.05
N LEU A 7 -32.58 10.76 16.80
CA LEU A 7 -31.96 10.09 15.66
C LEU A 7 -32.06 8.57 15.89
N GLY A 8 -33.02 7.94 15.21
CA GLY A 8 -33.11 6.48 15.14
C GLY A 8 -31.86 5.91 14.44
N PRO A 9 -31.49 4.63 14.71
CA PRO A 9 -30.35 3.99 14.07
C PRO A 9 -30.57 3.96 12.57
N ALA A 10 -29.57 4.42 11.81
CA ALA A 10 -29.55 4.32 10.36
C ALA A 10 -29.69 2.85 9.98
N VAL A 11 -30.82 2.50 9.37
CA VAL A 11 -31.04 1.19 8.76
C VAL A 11 -30.02 1.08 7.63
N GLY A 12 -29.03 0.20 7.80
CA GLY A 12 -28.04 -0.10 6.77
C GLY A 12 -28.76 -0.57 5.51
N HIS A 13 -28.76 0.26 4.48
CA HIS A 13 -29.18 -0.13 3.14
C HIS A 13 -28.12 -1.10 2.63
N ALA A 14 -28.47 -2.36 2.41
CA ALA A 14 -27.58 -3.27 1.70
C ALA A 14 -27.33 -2.69 0.29
N ALA A 15 -26.05 -2.52 -0.07
CA ALA A 15 -25.63 -2.00 -1.36
C ALA A 15 -26.30 -2.80 -2.49
N THR A 16 -26.90 -2.13 -3.45
CA THR A 16 -27.46 -2.80 -4.61
C THR A 16 -26.37 -3.17 -5.61
N PRO A 17 -26.50 -4.29 -6.35
CA PRO A 17 -25.54 -4.65 -7.40
C PRO A 17 -25.30 -3.55 -8.43
N ALA A 18 -26.33 -2.73 -8.72
CA ALA A 18 -26.22 -1.62 -9.66
C ALA A 18 -25.37 -0.46 -9.12
N GLU A 19 -25.45 -0.16 -7.83
CA GLU A 19 -24.61 0.89 -7.19
C GLU A 19 -23.14 0.46 -7.16
N LEU A 20 -22.85 -0.79 -6.82
CA LEU A 20 -21.47 -1.33 -6.86
C LEU A 20 -20.93 -1.33 -8.29
N ALA A 21 -21.71 -1.77 -9.29
CA ALA A 21 -21.30 -1.73 -10.68
C ALA A 21 -21.00 -0.32 -11.19
N SER A 22 -21.73 0.70 -10.71
CA SER A 22 -21.45 2.10 -11.04
C SER A 22 -20.11 2.56 -10.46
N VAL A 23 -19.80 2.20 -9.19
CA VAL A 23 -18.50 2.53 -8.57
C VAL A 23 -17.35 1.88 -9.32
N HIS A 24 -17.49 0.61 -9.71
CA HIS A 24 -16.44 -0.10 -10.46
C HIS A 24 -16.20 0.50 -11.85
N ALA A 25 -17.28 0.87 -12.58
CA ALA A 25 -17.14 1.53 -13.87
C ALA A 25 -16.45 2.91 -13.76
N ASP A 26 -16.76 3.67 -12.71
CA ASP A 26 -16.12 4.96 -12.46
C ASP A 26 -14.63 4.79 -12.09
N LEU A 27 -14.26 3.71 -11.36
CA LEU A 27 -12.86 3.38 -11.08
C LEU A 27 -12.08 3.02 -12.35
N GLU A 28 -12.67 2.26 -13.27
CA GLU A 28 -12.04 1.95 -14.56
C GLU A 28 -11.81 3.23 -15.39
N ALA A 29 -12.77 4.16 -15.39
CA ALA A 29 -12.65 5.43 -16.09
C ALA A 29 -11.64 6.38 -15.45
N LEU A 30 -11.37 6.24 -14.16
CA LEU A 30 -10.43 7.06 -13.41
C LEU A 30 -8.99 6.91 -13.93
N ASP A 31 -8.55 5.70 -14.29
CA ASP A 31 -7.21 5.44 -14.81
C ASP A 31 -6.91 6.27 -16.08
N ASP A 32 -7.88 6.40 -16.98
CA ASP A 32 -7.74 7.23 -18.17
C ASP A 32 -7.76 8.72 -17.83
N LEU A 33 -8.57 9.12 -16.84
CA LEU A 33 -8.69 10.52 -16.42
C LEU A 33 -7.42 11.03 -15.74
N VAL A 34 -6.77 10.21 -14.92
CA VAL A 34 -5.46 10.51 -14.30
C VAL A 34 -4.42 10.91 -15.35
N GLY A 35 -4.49 10.29 -16.54
CA GLY A 35 -3.60 10.63 -17.65
C GLY A 35 -3.92 11.94 -18.37
N ARG A 36 -5.19 12.39 -18.37
CA ARG A 36 -5.67 13.51 -19.18
C ARG A 36 -5.86 14.80 -18.39
N ASP A 37 -6.42 14.70 -17.19
CA ASP A 37 -6.73 15.84 -16.31
C ASP A 37 -6.55 15.44 -14.85
N PRO A 38 -5.31 15.53 -14.33
CA PRO A 38 -5.00 15.09 -12.96
C PRO A 38 -5.84 15.80 -11.89
N ALA A 39 -6.09 17.10 -12.03
CA ALA A 39 -6.88 17.86 -11.05
C ALA A 39 -8.34 17.37 -11.00
N GLN A 40 -8.96 17.11 -12.17
CA GLN A 40 -10.28 16.53 -12.25
C GLN A 40 -10.29 15.08 -11.73
N ALA A 41 -9.28 14.29 -12.04
CA ALA A 41 -9.13 12.92 -11.57
C ALA A 41 -9.09 12.84 -10.05
N ALA A 42 -8.32 13.71 -9.39
CA ALA A 42 -8.27 13.77 -7.92
C ALA A 42 -9.65 14.09 -7.31
N ALA A 43 -10.44 14.98 -7.93
CA ALA A 43 -11.79 15.29 -7.46
C ALA A 43 -12.74 14.09 -7.65
N CYS A 44 -12.71 13.44 -8.81
CA CYS A 44 -13.51 12.23 -9.09
C CYS A 44 -13.14 11.08 -8.14
N ALA A 45 -11.86 10.87 -7.87
CA ALA A 45 -11.39 9.83 -6.96
C ALA A 45 -11.96 10.00 -5.55
N ARG A 46 -12.00 11.23 -5.02
CA ARG A 46 -12.63 11.54 -3.72
C ARG A 46 -14.13 11.23 -3.71
N ASP A 47 -14.86 11.56 -4.78
CA ASP A 47 -16.29 11.24 -4.91
C ASP A 47 -16.51 9.72 -4.94
N ILE A 48 -15.73 8.99 -5.73
CA ILE A 48 -15.78 7.52 -5.80
C ILE A 48 -15.53 6.91 -4.43
N ALA A 49 -14.49 7.37 -3.71
CA ALA A 49 -14.16 6.88 -2.38
C ALA A 49 -15.30 7.12 -1.38
N ALA A 50 -15.94 8.29 -1.41
CA ALA A 50 -17.07 8.60 -0.55
C ALA A 50 -18.29 7.71 -0.83
N ARG A 51 -18.61 7.47 -2.11
CA ARG A 51 -19.72 6.59 -2.54
C ARG A 51 -19.43 5.14 -2.15
N ALA A 52 -18.22 4.63 -2.41
CA ALA A 52 -17.80 3.29 -2.03
C ALA A 52 -17.87 3.08 -0.50
N ALA A 53 -17.47 4.08 0.29
CA ALA A 53 -17.56 4.02 1.75
C ALA A 53 -19.00 3.90 2.26
N LEU A 54 -19.96 4.60 1.64
CA LEU A 54 -21.40 4.48 1.97
C LEU A 54 -21.96 3.07 1.66
N LEU A 55 -21.38 2.39 0.67
CA LEU A 55 -21.75 1.03 0.27
C LEU A 55 -21.01 -0.05 1.07
N GLY A 56 -20.04 0.32 1.92
CA GLY A 56 -19.21 -0.62 2.69
C GLY A 56 -18.14 -1.34 1.83
N ASP A 57 -17.87 -0.86 0.61
CA ASP A 57 -16.86 -1.44 -0.28
C ASP A 57 -15.47 -0.85 0.00
N HIS A 58 -14.79 -1.44 0.96
CA HIS A 58 -13.47 -0.99 1.41
C HIS A 58 -12.38 -1.12 0.33
N VAL A 59 -12.50 -2.10 -0.57
CA VAL A 59 -11.54 -2.29 -1.68
C VAL A 59 -11.65 -1.15 -2.67
N SER A 60 -12.86 -0.79 -3.09
CA SER A 60 -13.09 0.34 -3.99
C SER A 60 -12.71 1.68 -3.35
N VAL A 61 -12.89 1.85 -2.03
CA VAL A 61 -12.38 3.02 -1.29
C VAL A 61 -10.85 3.10 -1.41
N ALA A 62 -10.16 1.98 -1.20
CA ALA A 62 -8.70 1.95 -1.27
C ALA A 62 -8.19 2.25 -2.69
N LEU A 63 -8.79 1.63 -3.72
CA LEU A 63 -8.43 1.88 -5.12
C LEU A 63 -8.66 3.34 -5.53
N ALA A 64 -9.78 3.93 -5.13
CA ALA A 64 -10.07 5.34 -5.41
C ALA A 64 -9.06 6.28 -4.74
N ARG A 65 -8.68 6.03 -3.48
CA ARG A 65 -7.65 6.82 -2.78
C ARG A 65 -6.26 6.68 -3.41
N VAL A 66 -5.90 5.51 -3.91
CA VAL A 66 -4.65 5.36 -4.68
C VAL A 66 -4.74 6.13 -5.99
N GLY A 67 -5.88 6.10 -6.69
CA GLY A 67 -6.10 6.91 -7.89
C GLY A 67 -6.02 8.43 -7.60
N GLU A 68 -6.51 8.89 -6.44
CA GLU A 68 -6.31 10.27 -5.97
C GLU A 68 -4.82 10.59 -5.82
N ALA A 69 -4.06 9.71 -5.18
CA ALA A 69 -2.62 9.92 -4.99
C ALA A 69 -1.86 9.96 -6.32
N GLU A 70 -2.18 9.08 -7.27
CA GLU A 70 -1.60 9.12 -8.62
C GLU A 70 -1.89 10.44 -9.33
N ALA A 71 -3.12 10.95 -9.20
CA ALA A 71 -3.53 12.22 -9.78
C ALA A 71 -2.78 13.41 -9.14
N VAL A 72 -2.67 13.43 -7.81
CA VAL A 72 -1.96 14.47 -7.05
C VAL A 72 -0.46 14.47 -7.39
N GLN A 73 0.16 13.28 -7.54
CA GLN A 73 1.55 13.17 -7.97
C GLN A 73 1.75 13.78 -9.37
N ARG A 74 0.86 13.46 -10.33
CA ARG A 74 0.94 14.00 -11.70
C ARG A 74 0.68 15.50 -11.78
N ASP A 75 -0.11 16.05 -10.85
CA ASP A 75 -0.35 17.49 -10.74
C ASP A 75 0.85 18.25 -10.12
N GLY A 76 1.92 17.52 -9.74
CA GLY A 76 3.19 18.08 -9.26
C GLY A 76 3.30 18.23 -7.75
N ASP A 77 2.46 17.50 -6.97
CA ASP A 77 2.57 17.42 -5.50
C ASP A 77 2.94 16.00 -5.03
N PRO A 78 4.21 15.57 -5.17
CA PRO A 78 4.64 14.26 -4.71
C PRO A 78 4.53 14.08 -3.19
N ALA A 79 4.66 15.16 -2.40
CA ALA A 79 4.52 15.09 -0.95
C ALA A 79 3.07 14.82 -0.52
N GLY A 80 2.11 15.48 -1.14
CA GLY A 80 0.68 15.23 -0.93
C GLY A 80 0.28 13.80 -1.33
N ALA A 81 0.81 13.30 -2.45
CA ALA A 81 0.60 11.93 -2.88
C ALA A 81 1.14 10.90 -1.88
N ALA A 82 2.37 11.11 -1.37
CA ALA A 82 2.94 10.26 -0.33
C ALA A 82 2.09 10.22 0.93
N ASP A 83 1.58 11.36 1.40
CA ASP A 83 0.73 11.46 2.58
C ASP A 83 -0.59 10.66 2.41
N ILE A 84 -1.25 10.77 1.25
CA ILE A 84 -2.47 10.02 0.94
C ILE A 84 -2.20 8.51 1.01
N VAL A 85 -1.17 8.03 0.31
CA VAL A 85 -0.84 6.60 0.26
C VAL A 85 -0.40 6.08 1.63
N THR A 86 0.41 6.86 2.34
CA THR A 86 0.93 6.48 3.65
C THR A 86 -0.21 6.34 4.67
N ARG A 87 -1.19 7.25 4.66
CA ARG A 87 -2.41 7.12 5.47
C ARG A 87 -3.21 5.88 5.08
N LEU A 88 -3.44 5.64 3.79
CA LEU A 88 -4.16 4.46 3.33
C LEU A 88 -3.50 3.16 3.81
N LEU A 89 -2.19 3.04 3.68
CA LEU A 89 -1.45 1.87 4.16
C LEU A 89 -1.52 1.70 5.68
N GLY A 90 -1.79 2.75 6.45
CA GLY A 90 -1.92 2.74 7.90
C GLY A 90 -3.32 2.51 8.46
N GLU A 91 -4.36 2.89 7.75
CA GLU A 91 -5.74 2.86 8.24
C GLU A 91 -6.41 1.49 8.15
N THR A 92 -6.00 0.67 7.20
CA THR A 92 -6.58 -0.66 6.94
C THR A 92 -5.50 -1.74 6.95
N ASP A 93 -5.84 -2.94 7.41
CA ASP A 93 -4.97 -4.09 7.19
C ASP A 93 -4.96 -4.49 5.70
N ALA A 94 -4.01 -5.34 5.30
CA ALA A 94 -3.85 -5.72 3.90
C ALA A 94 -5.09 -6.46 3.34
N THR A 95 -5.83 -7.16 4.18
CA THR A 95 -7.04 -7.92 3.79
C THR A 95 -8.21 -7.00 3.46
N GLY A 96 -8.36 -5.89 4.19
CA GLY A 96 -9.41 -4.91 3.95
C GLY A 96 -9.19 -4.02 2.73
N ARG A 97 -7.94 -3.90 2.24
CA ARG A 97 -7.60 -3.07 1.05
C ARG A 97 -7.66 -3.82 -0.28
N GLY A 98 -7.49 -5.13 -0.24
CA GLY A 98 -7.25 -5.93 -1.43
C GLY A 98 -5.79 -5.85 -1.94
N ALA A 99 -5.37 -6.90 -2.64
CA ALA A 99 -4.00 -7.02 -3.15
C ALA A 99 -3.66 -5.95 -4.19
N GLU A 100 -4.58 -5.66 -5.11
CA GLU A 100 -4.37 -4.65 -6.15
C GLU A 100 -4.10 -3.25 -5.56
N ALA A 101 -4.92 -2.80 -4.61
CA ALA A 101 -4.73 -1.50 -3.98
C ALA A 101 -3.40 -1.42 -3.20
N THR A 102 -2.97 -2.51 -2.57
CA THR A 102 -1.68 -2.58 -1.88
C THR A 102 -0.53 -2.44 -2.86
N VAL A 103 -0.55 -3.19 -3.96
CA VAL A 103 0.47 -3.12 -5.02
C VAL A 103 0.52 -1.73 -5.65
N ARG A 104 -0.63 -1.15 -6.02
CA ARG A 104 -0.71 0.22 -6.58
C ARG A 104 -0.19 1.26 -5.60
N ALA A 105 -0.53 1.16 -4.32
CA ALA A 105 -0.08 2.09 -3.29
C ALA A 105 1.46 2.10 -3.16
N SER A 106 2.09 0.93 -3.04
CA SER A 106 3.55 0.82 -3.01
C SER A 106 4.19 1.31 -4.30
N TRP A 107 3.59 1.01 -5.46
CA TRP A 107 4.08 1.51 -6.75
C TRP A 107 3.98 3.05 -6.87
N VAL A 108 2.92 3.67 -6.36
CA VAL A 108 2.80 5.14 -6.31
C VAL A 108 3.89 5.74 -5.44
N LEU A 109 4.18 5.16 -4.26
CA LEU A 109 5.31 5.61 -3.43
C LEU A 109 6.65 5.49 -4.16
N SER A 110 6.90 4.40 -4.86
CA SER A 110 8.10 4.24 -5.69
C SER A 110 8.24 5.40 -6.69
N ARG A 111 7.17 5.75 -7.39
CA ARG A 111 7.17 6.87 -8.35
C ARG A 111 7.40 8.22 -7.67
N VAL A 112 6.74 8.46 -6.54
CA VAL A 112 6.94 9.67 -5.73
C VAL A 112 8.41 9.84 -5.37
N PHE A 113 9.07 8.78 -4.85
CA PHE A 113 10.49 8.85 -4.51
C PHE A 113 11.40 8.95 -5.74
N THR A 114 10.97 8.40 -6.89
CA THR A 114 11.64 8.62 -8.17
C THR A 114 11.63 10.10 -8.55
N ASP A 115 10.47 10.77 -8.47
CA ASP A 115 10.35 12.21 -8.78
C ASP A 115 11.17 13.08 -7.80
N LEU A 116 11.27 12.64 -6.54
CA LEU A 116 12.10 13.29 -5.52
C LEU A 116 13.61 13.01 -5.66
N GLY A 117 14.02 12.16 -6.60
CA GLY A 117 15.42 11.79 -6.83
C GLY A 117 15.98 10.77 -5.81
N ASP A 118 15.15 10.17 -4.96
CA ASP A 118 15.55 9.16 -3.98
C ASP A 118 15.38 7.75 -4.55
N ARG A 119 16.27 7.38 -5.48
CA ARG A 119 16.22 6.09 -6.18
C ARG A 119 16.27 4.87 -5.27
N PRO A 120 17.11 4.82 -4.20
CA PRO A 120 17.13 3.69 -3.28
C PRO A 120 15.77 3.47 -2.60
N THR A 121 15.17 4.50 -2.02
CA THR A 121 13.84 4.41 -1.38
C THR A 121 12.74 4.06 -2.40
N ALA A 122 12.83 4.60 -3.62
CA ALA A 122 11.94 4.24 -4.71
C ALA A 122 12.00 2.74 -5.03
N LEU A 123 13.22 2.17 -5.09
CA LEU A 123 13.42 0.74 -5.34
C LEU A 123 12.84 -0.13 -4.20
N GLU A 124 13.03 0.27 -2.94
CA GLU A 124 12.44 -0.44 -1.79
C GLU A 124 10.92 -0.55 -1.95
N HIS A 125 10.22 0.55 -2.22
CA HIS A 125 8.78 0.53 -2.44
C HIS A 125 8.34 -0.24 -3.70
N ALA A 126 9.14 -0.23 -4.77
CA ALA A 126 8.85 -1.06 -5.94
C ALA A 126 8.96 -2.56 -5.62
N LEU A 127 9.94 -2.95 -4.80
CA LEU A 127 10.09 -4.34 -4.34
C LEU A 127 8.98 -4.74 -3.35
N ASP A 128 8.52 -3.84 -2.48
CA ASP A 128 7.34 -4.06 -1.63
C ASP A 128 6.10 -4.34 -2.47
N ALA A 129 5.92 -3.61 -3.59
CA ALA A 129 4.84 -3.87 -4.52
C ALA A 129 4.95 -5.27 -5.15
N VAL A 130 6.17 -5.72 -5.52
CA VAL A 130 6.40 -7.09 -6.04
C VAL A 130 6.10 -8.15 -4.98
N ALA A 131 6.49 -7.91 -3.72
CA ALA A 131 6.22 -8.84 -2.62
C ALA A 131 4.72 -9.03 -2.34
N ALA A 132 3.89 -8.04 -2.70
CA ALA A 132 2.43 -8.10 -2.56
C ALA A 132 1.70 -8.73 -3.77
N PHE A 133 2.39 -9.26 -4.76
CA PHE A 133 1.76 -9.89 -5.93
C PHE A 133 0.96 -11.13 -5.52
N SER A 134 -0.25 -11.22 -6.07
CA SER A 134 -1.13 -12.39 -6.02
C SER A 134 -1.80 -12.57 -7.38
N ASP A 135 -2.57 -13.65 -7.53
CA ASP A 135 -3.30 -13.91 -8.79
C ASP A 135 -4.39 -12.86 -9.07
N ASP A 136 -4.90 -12.19 -8.03
CA ASP A 136 -5.92 -11.14 -8.14
C ASP A 136 -5.35 -9.81 -8.68
N VAL A 137 -4.03 -9.64 -8.70
CA VAL A 137 -3.39 -8.41 -9.22
C VAL A 137 -3.36 -8.43 -10.73
N PRO A 138 -3.94 -7.40 -11.42
CA PRO A 138 -3.97 -7.34 -12.87
C PRO A 138 -2.58 -7.46 -13.50
N GLN A 139 -2.47 -8.25 -14.58
CA GLN A 139 -1.19 -8.48 -15.28
C GLN A 139 -0.55 -7.16 -15.75
N ARG A 140 -1.36 -6.21 -16.22
CA ARG A 140 -0.87 -4.86 -16.61
C ARG A 140 -0.17 -4.15 -15.47
N LEU A 141 -0.73 -4.20 -14.26
CA LEU A 141 -0.13 -3.58 -13.08
C LEU A 141 1.16 -4.29 -12.70
N ARG A 142 1.18 -5.63 -12.67
CA ARG A 142 2.39 -6.41 -12.42
C ARG A 142 3.51 -6.05 -13.40
N THR A 143 3.21 -5.97 -14.70
CA THR A 143 4.18 -5.57 -15.73
C THR A 143 4.75 -4.18 -15.48
N ARG A 144 3.89 -3.19 -15.12
CA ARG A 144 4.34 -1.81 -14.82
C ARG A 144 5.26 -1.77 -13.60
N VAL A 145 4.96 -2.53 -12.56
CA VAL A 145 5.80 -2.61 -11.35
C VAL A 145 7.16 -3.23 -11.67
N LEU A 146 7.19 -4.36 -12.41
CA LEU A 146 8.45 -5.00 -12.82
C LEU A 146 9.30 -4.07 -13.68
N LEU A 147 8.66 -3.32 -14.58
CA LEU A 147 9.34 -2.32 -15.39
C LEU A 147 9.96 -1.22 -14.52
N THR A 148 9.22 -0.73 -13.52
CA THR A 148 9.73 0.28 -12.57
C THR A 148 10.93 -0.25 -11.78
N VAL A 149 10.91 -1.52 -11.33
CA VAL A 149 12.06 -2.16 -10.66
C VAL A 149 13.27 -2.21 -11.59
N ALA A 150 13.05 -2.60 -12.86
CA ALA A 150 14.11 -2.67 -13.86
C ALA A 150 14.75 -1.29 -14.13
N ASP A 151 13.92 -0.27 -14.35
CA ASP A 151 14.37 1.11 -14.58
C ASP A 151 15.19 1.63 -13.38
N LEU A 152 14.72 1.44 -12.15
CA LEU A 152 15.42 1.89 -10.95
C LEU A 152 16.73 1.16 -10.70
N LEU A 153 16.80 -0.15 -10.95
CA LEU A 153 18.04 -0.91 -10.86
C LEU A 153 19.05 -0.45 -11.89
N ASP A 154 18.60 -0.14 -13.10
CA ASP A 154 19.45 0.38 -14.17
C ASP A 154 20.05 1.75 -13.80
N GLU A 155 19.21 2.67 -13.32
CA GLU A 155 19.65 3.98 -12.83
C GLU A 155 20.63 3.91 -11.64
N LEU A 156 20.51 2.85 -10.81
CA LEU A 156 21.42 2.59 -9.68
C LEU A 156 22.70 1.84 -10.08
N GLY A 157 22.85 1.47 -11.35
CA GLY A 157 24.02 0.78 -11.89
C GLY A 157 23.98 -0.75 -11.76
N GLY A 158 22.86 -1.34 -11.35
CA GLY A 158 22.64 -2.77 -11.25
C GLY A 158 22.26 -3.42 -12.60
N VAL A 159 23.11 -3.27 -13.62
CA VAL A 159 22.80 -3.58 -15.03
C VAL A 159 22.30 -5.01 -15.25
N GLU A 160 22.97 -6.01 -14.68
CA GLU A 160 22.58 -7.42 -14.89
C GLU A 160 21.25 -7.77 -14.20
N ASP A 161 21.03 -7.19 -13.01
CA ASP A 161 19.75 -7.33 -12.31
C ASP A 161 18.63 -6.62 -13.09
N ALA A 162 18.87 -5.41 -13.59
CA ALA A 162 17.93 -4.67 -14.42
C ALA A 162 17.52 -5.49 -15.67
N ARG A 163 18.47 -6.10 -16.38
CA ARG A 163 18.21 -6.96 -17.54
C ARG A 163 17.30 -8.15 -17.17
N THR A 164 17.52 -8.74 -16.00
CA THR A 164 16.69 -9.84 -15.51
C THR A 164 15.24 -9.37 -15.27
N TRP A 165 15.06 -8.21 -14.68
CA TRP A 165 13.72 -7.66 -14.41
C TRP A 165 13.03 -7.18 -15.69
N TYR A 166 13.75 -6.58 -16.65
CA TYR A 166 13.20 -6.28 -17.97
C TYR A 166 12.71 -7.56 -18.68
N SER A 167 13.46 -8.67 -18.62
CA SER A 167 13.03 -9.94 -19.21
C SER A 167 11.74 -10.46 -18.59
N ARG A 168 11.60 -10.40 -17.26
CA ARG A 168 10.35 -10.75 -16.57
C ARG A 168 9.18 -9.85 -16.95
N ALA A 169 9.43 -8.54 -17.08
CA ALA A 169 8.41 -7.59 -17.52
C ALA A 169 7.99 -7.87 -18.96
N GLU A 170 8.93 -8.20 -19.85
CA GLU A 170 8.67 -8.55 -21.24
C GLU A 170 7.81 -9.81 -21.38
N GLU A 171 8.12 -10.88 -20.60
CA GLU A 171 7.30 -12.11 -20.57
C GLU A 171 5.84 -11.82 -20.22
N LEU A 172 5.59 -10.95 -19.24
CA LEU A 172 4.23 -10.54 -18.87
C LEU A 172 3.61 -9.56 -19.88
N ALA A 173 4.40 -8.82 -20.64
CA ALA A 173 3.90 -7.84 -21.60
C ALA A 173 3.41 -8.49 -22.91
N VAL A 174 3.76 -9.75 -23.18
CA VAL A 174 3.34 -10.47 -24.39
C VAL A 174 1.81 -10.49 -24.48
N GLY A 175 1.27 -9.98 -25.59
CA GLY A 175 -0.18 -9.84 -25.81
C GLY A 175 -0.73 -8.43 -25.51
N ASP A 176 0.00 -7.58 -24.79
CA ASP A 176 -0.30 -6.14 -24.64
C ASP A 176 0.74 -5.33 -25.44
N ALA A 177 0.39 -4.96 -26.68
CA ALA A 177 1.32 -4.27 -27.59
C ALA A 177 1.90 -2.97 -26.98
N VAL A 178 1.10 -2.21 -26.24
CA VAL A 178 1.54 -0.95 -25.62
C VAL A 178 2.60 -1.19 -24.56
N LEU A 179 2.36 -2.16 -23.68
CA LEU A 179 3.32 -2.49 -22.61
C LEU A 179 4.57 -3.17 -23.17
N HIS A 180 4.43 -4.06 -24.16
CA HIS A 180 5.59 -4.71 -24.76
C HIS A 180 6.53 -3.70 -25.44
N LEU A 181 5.98 -2.78 -26.25
CA LEU A 181 6.78 -1.70 -26.84
C LEU A 181 7.43 -0.83 -25.76
N ARG A 182 6.73 -0.52 -24.66
CA ARG A 182 7.27 0.26 -23.54
C ARG A 182 8.45 -0.44 -22.87
N VAL A 183 8.37 -1.75 -22.59
CA VAL A 183 9.46 -2.50 -21.96
C VAL A 183 10.72 -2.46 -22.82
N VAL A 184 10.58 -2.75 -24.12
CA VAL A 184 11.72 -2.73 -25.05
C VAL A 184 12.27 -1.34 -25.24
N ASN A 185 11.40 -0.30 -25.28
CA ASN A 185 11.82 1.10 -25.34
C ASN A 185 12.67 1.51 -24.13
N ASN A 186 12.23 1.17 -22.91
CA ASN A 186 12.97 1.53 -21.69
C ASN A 186 14.31 0.79 -21.62
N ARG A 187 14.35 -0.48 -22.04
CA ARG A 187 15.59 -1.23 -22.14
C ARG A 187 16.55 -0.61 -23.17
N ALA A 188 16.05 -0.18 -24.34
CA ALA A 188 16.84 0.54 -25.34
C ALA A 188 17.40 1.86 -24.78
N TYR A 189 16.58 2.56 -23.98
CA TYR A 189 16.99 3.81 -23.32
C TYR A 189 18.09 3.56 -22.27
N GLY A 190 18.00 2.50 -21.46
CA GLY A 190 19.05 2.14 -20.50
C GLY A 190 20.39 1.82 -21.19
N GLU A 191 20.38 1.07 -22.31
CA GLU A 191 21.60 0.83 -23.08
C GLU A 191 22.16 2.12 -23.74
N LEU A 192 21.27 3.02 -24.18
CA LEU A 192 21.63 4.35 -24.68
C LEU A 192 22.32 5.20 -23.60
N ASP A 193 21.78 5.23 -22.38
CA ASP A 193 22.31 6.05 -21.28
C ASP A 193 23.72 5.59 -20.86
N ARG A 194 23.98 4.29 -20.97
CA ARG A 194 25.31 3.71 -20.76
C ARG A 194 26.29 3.96 -21.91
N GLY A 195 25.83 4.46 -23.04
CA GLY A 195 26.63 4.65 -24.26
C GLY A 195 26.97 3.34 -24.97
N ASP A 196 26.29 2.20 -24.67
CA ASP A 196 26.49 0.94 -25.39
C ASP A 196 25.72 0.95 -26.71
N ALA A 197 26.33 1.47 -27.74
CA ALA A 197 25.75 1.60 -29.08
C ALA A 197 25.34 0.23 -29.67
N VAL A 198 26.06 -0.85 -29.35
CA VAL A 198 25.78 -2.20 -29.90
C VAL A 198 24.51 -2.76 -29.28
N SER A 199 24.39 -2.72 -27.95
CA SER A 199 23.22 -3.20 -27.25
C SER A 199 22.00 -2.31 -27.53
N ALA A 200 22.15 -0.97 -27.49
CA ALA A 200 21.08 -0.03 -27.82
C ALA A 200 20.52 -0.27 -29.23
N ARG A 201 21.41 -0.53 -30.21
CA ARG A 201 21.00 -0.85 -31.58
C ARG A 201 20.20 -2.14 -31.67
N ARG A 202 20.61 -3.17 -30.97
CA ARG A 202 19.89 -4.46 -30.95
C ARG A 202 18.46 -4.30 -30.39
N GLU A 203 18.31 -3.53 -29.31
CA GLU A 203 17.01 -3.25 -28.72
C GLU A 203 16.15 -2.38 -29.64
N LEU A 204 16.75 -1.39 -30.30
CA LEU A 204 16.08 -0.59 -31.33
C LEU A 204 15.54 -1.45 -32.48
N ASP A 205 16.34 -2.38 -33.00
CA ASP A 205 15.92 -3.26 -34.07
C ASP A 205 14.74 -4.16 -33.63
N LEU A 206 14.73 -4.60 -32.37
CA LEU A 206 13.59 -5.32 -31.79
C LEU A 206 12.35 -4.43 -31.69
N LEU A 207 12.50 -3.21 -31.17
CA LEU A 207 11.43 -2.24 -31.02
C LEU A 207 10.73 -1.93 -32.36
N LEU A 208 11.51 -1.72 -33.42
CA LEU A 208 10.98 -1.45 -34.75
C LEU A 208 10.20 -2.66 -35.32
N ARG A 209 10.77 -3.88 -35.17
CA ARG A 209 10.07 -5.10 -35.58
C ARG A 209 8.76 -5.31 -34.82
N LEU A 210 8.72 -5.05 -33.53
CA LEU A 210 7.49 -5.16 -32.74
C LEU A 210 6.43 -4.12 -33.16
N GLY A 211 6.85 -2.89 -33.46
CA GLY A 211 5.95 -1.86 -34.02
C GLY A 211 5.28 -2.32 -35.30
N GLU A 212 6.05 -2.91 -36.21
CA GLU A 212 5.53 -3.49 -37.47
C GLU A 212 4.62 -4.72 -37.20
N GLN A 213 5.04 -5.63 -36.33
CA GLN A 213 4.29 -6.84 -35.96
C GLN A 213 2.90 -6.51 -35.36
N TYR A 214 2.84 -5.49 -34.49
CA TYR A 214 1.60 -5.08 -33.86
C TYR A 214 0.79 -4.09 -34.73
N ALA A 215 1.30 -3.70 -35.90
CA ALA A 215 0.75 -2.66 -36.75
C ALA A 215 0.43 -1.36 -35.95
N MET A 216 1.28 -1.03 -34.99
CA MET A 216 1.12 0.11 -34.08
C MET A 216 2.12 1.20 -34.44
N PRO A 217 1.67 2.44 -34.72
CA PRO A 217 2.56 3.57 -34.92
C PRO A 217 3.30 3.86 -33.61
N LEU A 218 4.61 4.16 -33.75
CA LEU A 218 5.42 4.56 -32.60
C LEU A 218 4.96 5.92 -32.11
N ASN A 219 4.82 6.09 -30.82
CA ASN A 219 4.48 7.37 -30.20
C ASN A 219 5.71 8.30 -30.14
N ALA A 220 5.51 9.56 -29.79
CA ALA A 220 6.56 10.58 -29.79
C ALA A 220 7.75 10.21 -28.87
N ASN A 221 7.48 9.68 -27.66
CA ASN A 221 8.53 9.24 -26.73
C ASN A 221 9.38 8.11 -27.32
N THR A 222 8.74 7.11 -27.94
CA THR A 222 9.45 6.00 -28.59
C THR A 222 10.28 6.50 -29.78
N LEU A 223 9.75 7.42 -30.60
CA LEU A 223 10.48 8.03 -31.71
C LEU A 223 11.69 8.84 -31.24
N ASP A 224 11.59 9.51 -30.08
CA ASP A 224 12.72 10.20 -29.45
C ASP A 224 13.83 9.22 -29.05
N THR A 225 13.49 8.10 -28.40
CA THR A 225 14.46 7.04 -28.10
C THR A 225 15.12 6.50 -29.37
N VAL A 226 14.34 6.26 -30.42
CA VAL A 226 14.86 5.86 -31.75
C VAL A 226 15.89 6.85 -32.26
N ALA A 227 15.55 8.15 -32.25
CA ALA A 227 16.43 9.21 -32.71
C ALA A 227 17.75 9.25 -31.93
N ARG A 228 17.68 9.14 -30.61
CA ARG A 228 18.85 9.17 -29.73
C ARG A 228 19.75 7.94 -29.90
N VAL A 229 19.18 6.75 -30.08
CA VAL A 229 19.96 5.54 -30.39
C VAL A 229 20.63 5.65 -31.77
N GLN A 230 19.94 6.16 -32.80
CA GLN A 230 20.50 6.40 -34.12
C GLN A 230 21.64 7.44 -34.07
N LEU A 231 21.48 8.48 -33.25
CA LEU A 231 22.54 9.48 -33.00
C LEU A 231 23.76 8.82 -32.36
N LEU A 232 23.58 7.98 -31.33
CA LEU A 232 24.68 7.25 -30.68
C LEU A 232 25.40 6.32 -31.66
N CYS A 233 24.68 5.73 -32.61
CA CYS A 233 25.24 4.89 -33.68
C CYS A 233 25.87 5.68 -34.82
N GLY A 234 25.83 7.03 -34.83
CA GLY A 234 26.34 7.86 -35.88
C GLY A 234 25.47 7.94 -37.15
N GLU A 235 24.22 7.49 -37.06
CA GLU A 235 23.25 7.49 -38.18
C GLU A 235 22.50 8.81 -38.25
N LEU A 236 23.25 9.92 -38.51
CA LEU A 236 22.76 11.29 -38.32
C LEU A 236 21.52 11.65 -39.14
N ASP A 237 21.41 11.16 -40.39
CA ASP A 237 20.25 11.44 -41.25
C ASP A 237 18.99 10.72 -40.76
N ALA A 238 19.14 9.48 -40.32
CA ALA A 238 18.05 8.70 -39.73
C ALA A 238 17.61 9.33 -38.40
N ALA A 239 18.56 9.71 -37.54
CA ALA A 239 18.32 10.39 -36.28
C ALA A 239 17.51 11.68 -36.45
N GLU A 240 17.86 12.52 -37.46
CA GLU A 240 17.09 13.72 -37.77
C GLU A 240 15.65 13.38 -38.21
N ALA A 241 15.50 12.40 -39.09
CA ALA A 241 14.17 12.01 -39.56
C ALA A 241 13.28 11.52 -38.37
N SER A 242 13.83 10.70 -37.45
CA SER A 242 13.14 10.22 -36.28
C SER A 242 12.84 11.33 -35.28
N ALA A 243 13.77 12.25 -35.02
CA ALA A 243 13.55 13.39 -34.12
C ALA A 243 12.45 14.33 -34.65
N ARG A 244 12.46 14.63 -35.97
CA ARG A 244 11.37 15.39 -36.58
C ARG A 244 10.02 14.68 -36.51
N ALA A 245 10.02 13.37 -36.68
CA ALA A 245 8.81 12.57 -36.53
C ALA A 245 8.28 12.60 -35.08
N ALA A 246 9.17 12.57 -34.07
CA ALA A 246 8.78 12.70 -32.66
C ALA A 246 8.09 14.04 -32.39
N VAL A 247 8.70 15.15 -32.84
CA VAL A 247 8.11 16.50 -32.72
C VAL A 247 6.78 16.61 -33.45
N ALA A 248 6.68 16.11 -34.67
CA ALA A 248 5.42 16.14 -35.44
C ALA A 248 4.30 15.31 -34.80
N THR A 249 4.65 14.14 -34.24
CA THR A 249 3.70 13.25 -33.54
C THR A 249 3.21 13.91 -32.25
N SER A 250 4.09 14.55 -31.48
CA SER A 250 3.72 15.29 -30.27
C SER A 250 2.81 16.48 -30.59
N ALA A 251 3.12 17.26 -31.60
CA ALA A 251 2.32 18.42 -32.01
C ALA A 251 0.91 18.06 -32.54
N ALA A 252 0.72 16.82 -32.98
CA ALA A 252 -0.60 16.30 -33.41
C ALA A 252 -1.47 15.83 -32.25
N MET A 253 -0.94 15.71 -31.03
CA MET A 253 -1.69 15.36 -29.82
C MET A 253 -2.41 16.59 -29.24
N ASP A 254 -3.51 16.39 -28.52
CA ASP A 254 -4.21 17.49 -27.83
C ASP A 254 -3.24 18.22 -26.88
N ALA A 255 -3.37 19.56 -26.83
CA ALA A 255 -2.45 20.45 -26.11
C ALA A 255 -2.24 20.09 -24.61
N LYS A 256 -3.15 19.37 -23.98
CA LYS A 256 -3.02 18.89 -22.59
C LYS A 256 -2.01 17.74 -22.40
N ASN A 257 -1.60 17.06 -23.47
CA ASN A 257 -0.64 15.97 -23.46
C ASN A 257 0.71 16.33 -24.12
N ALA A 258 0.91 17.62 -24.42
CA ALA A 258 2.11 18.13 -25.15
C ALA A 258 3.26 18.53 -24.21
N ASP A 259 3.23 18.15 -22.92
CA ASP A 259 4.23 18.57 -21.92
C ASP A 259 5.66 18.08 -22.24
N ASP A 260 5.79 17.01 -23.02
CA ASP A 260 7.11 16.46 -23.41
C ASP A 260 7.68 17.08 -24.71
N GLU A 261 6.94 17.90 -25.41
CA GLU A 261 7.39 18.46 -26.71
C GLU A 261 8.72 19.21 -26.63
N PRO A 262 9.04 20.00 -25.58
CA PRO A 262 10.36 20.60 -25.42
C PRO A 262 11.51 19.60 -25.34
N VAL A 263 11.27 18.38 -24.84
CA VAL A 263 12.26 17.29 -24.79
C VAL A 263 12.60 16.82 -26.21
N TYR A 264 11.58 16.62 -27.04
CA TYR A 264 11.77 16.17 -28.43
C TYR A 264 12.45 17.23 -29.29
N LEU A 265 12.14 18.51 -29.06
CA LEU A 265 12.85 19.63 -29.69
C LEU A 265 14.32 19.68 -29.23
N LEU A 266 14.61 19.39 -27.96
CA LEU A 266 15.98 19.29 -27.46
C LEU A 266 16.76 18.20 -28.20
N THR A 267 16.20 17.01 -28.33
CA THR A 267 16.82 15.90 -29.09
C THR A 267 17.08 16.33 -30.56
N LEU A 268 16.11 16.97 -31.21
CA LEU A 268 16.30 17.48 -32.58
C LEU A 268 17.45 18.48 -32.66
N ALA A 269 17.57 19.41 -31.71
CA ALA A 269 18.66 20.38 -31.67
C ALA A 269 20.04 19.71 -31.52
N ILE A 270 20.15 18.70 -30.62
CA ILE A 270 21.38 17.91 -30.44
C ILE A 270 21.75 17.20 -31.75
N VAL A 271 20.79 16.60 -32.45
CA VAL A 271 21.04 15.93 -33.74
C VAL A 271 21.51 16.93 -34.80
N LEU A 272 20.85 18.09 -34.93
CA LEU A 272 21.23 19.12 -35.91
C LEU A 272 22.65 19.66 -35.65
N ARG A 273 22.98 19.96 -34.38
CA ARG A 273 24.35 20.36 -34.02
C ARG A 273 25.36 19.28 -34.36
N SER A 274 25.04 18.01 -34.07
CA SER A 274 25.93 16.87 -34.38
C SER A 274 26.13 16.67 -35.89
N LYS A 275 25.14 17.04 -36.71
CA LYS A 275 25.26 17.08 -38.17
C LYS A 275 26.10 18.25 -38.71
N GLY A 276 26.51 19.20 -37.85
CA GLY A 276 27.26 20.37 -38.25
C GLY A 276 26.39 21.57 -38.68
N ASP A 277 25.12 21.58 -38.30
CA ASP A 277 24.21 22.72 -38.49
C ASP A 277 23.81 23.38 -37.16
N PRO A 278 24.74 24.07 -36.47
CA PRO A 278 24.43 24.72 -35.21
C PRO A 278 23.46 25.92 -35.36
N ALA A 279 23.31 26.47 -36.57
CA ALA A 279 22.37 27.57 -36.83
C ALA A 279 20.91 27.05 -36.75
N ALA A 280 20.62 25.96 -37.44
CA ALA A 280 19.30 25.31 -37.32
C ALA A 280 19.03 24.80 -35.89
N ALA A 281 20.05 24.28 -35.19
CA ALA A 281 19.92 23.89 -33.79
C ALA A 281 19.54 25.08 -32.88
N ALA A 282 20.10 26.26 -33.08
CA ALA A 282 19.76 27.46 -32.32
C ALA A 282 18.29 27.90 -32.51
N GLU A 283 17.77 27.79 -33.74
CA GLU A 283 16.35 28.07 -34.01
C GLU A 283 15.43 27.13 -33.26
N VAL A 284 15.71 25.82 -33.30
CA VAL A 284 14.93 24.77 -32.60
C VAL A 284 14.99 24.97 -31.08
N LEU A 285 16.15 25.32 -30.51
CA LEU A 285 16.27 25.60 -29.08
C LEU A 285 15.46 26.84 -28.66
N THR A 286 15.38 27.85 -29.53
CA THR A 286 14.56 29.04 -29.27
C THR A 286 13.10 28.68 -29.22
N GLU A 287 12.62 27.82 -30.11
CA GLU A 287 11.27 27.26 -30.11
C GLU A 287 11.01 26.44 -28.83
N ALA A 288 11.89 25.50 -28.48
CA ALA A 288 11.80 24.69 -27.29
C ALA A 288 11.65 25.53 -26.00
N ARG A 289 12.48 26.56 -25.86
CA ARG A 289 12.42 27.49 -24.71
C ARG A 289 11.11 28.26 -24.64
N SER A 290 10.52 28.66 -25.75
CA SER A 290 9.26 29.38 -25.80
C SER A 290 8.09 28.53 -25.30
N ARG A 291 8.21 27.20 -25.40
CA ARG A 291 7.18 26.22 -24.96
C ARG A 291 7.35 25.79 -23.51
N CYS A 292 8.51 26.01 -22.90
CA CYS A 292 8.77 25.71 -21.48
C CYS A 292 8.15 26.77 -20.55
N THR A 293 6.81 26.85 -20.48
CA THR A 293 6.10 27.78 -19.61
C THR A 293 5.52 27.04 -18.39
N GLY A 294 6.01 27.36 -17.18
CA GLY A 294 5.52 26.77 -15.94
C GLY A 294 6.57 26.06 -15.09
N ALA A 295 6.17 25.64 -13.90
CA ALA A 295 7.08 25.03 -12.92
C ALA A 295 7.53 23.61 -13.29
N GLY A 296 6.73 22.85 -14.07
CA GLY A 296 7.03 21.47 -14.46
C GLY A 296 8.23 21.30 -15.39
N PHE A 297 8.70 22.37 -16.03
CA PHE A 297 9.77 22.32 -17.04
C PHE A 297 11.17 22.64 -16.51
N ARG A 298 11.41 22.65 -15.19
CA ARG A 298 12.70 23.07 -14.63
C ARG A 298 13.87 22.22 -15.09
N THR A 299 13.71 20.89 -15.09
CA THR A 299 14.73 19.95 -15.56
C THR A 299 15.04 20.16 -17.05
N VAL A 300 13.99 20.24 -17.88
CA VAL A 300 14.13 20.46 -19.33
C VAL A 300 14.78 21.81 -19.62
N ARG A 301 14.44 22.86 -18.88
CA ARG A 301 15.06 24.19 -19.00
C ARG A 301 16.57 24.16 -18.72
N ALA A 302 16.98 23.40 -17.68
CA ALA A 302 18.41 23.23 -17.42
C ALA A 302 19.12 22.52 -18.59
N GLN A 303 18.52 21.43 -19.11
CA GLN A 303 19.06 20.72 -20.26
C GLN A 303 19.12 21.59 -21.55
N LEU A 304 18.09 22.40 -21.80
CA LEU A 304 18.07 23.37 -22.91
C LEU A 304 19.19 24.41 -22.78
N LEU A 305 19.48 24.89 -21.57
CA LEU A 305 20.60 25.81 -21.34
C LEU A 305 21.94 25.13 -21.58
N ALA A 306 22.10 23.87 -21.17
CA ALA A 306 23.33 23.12 -21.46
C ALA A 306 23.58 22.99 -22.97
N GLU A 307 22.56 22.55 -23.72
CA GLU A 307 22.69 22.40 -25.17
C GLU A 307 22.86 23.78 -25.89
N GLN A 308 22.19 24.82 -25.38
CA GLN A 308 22.36 26.18 -25.91
C GLN A 308 23.84 26.67 -25.78
N ALA A 309 24.49 26.32 -24.66
CA ALA A 309 25.92 26.64 -24.48
C ALA A 309 26.80 25.92 -25.53
N GLU A 310 26.51 24.64 -25.80
CA GLU A 310 27.20 23.87 -26.84
C GLU A 310 26.97 24.42 -28.24
N VAL A 311 25.74 24.85 -28.55
CA VAL A 311 25.41 25.49 -29.82
C VAL A 311 26.15 26.82 -29.99
N HIS A 312 26.21 27.66 -28.94
CA HIS A 312 27.00 28.90 -28.98
C HIS A 312 28.51 28.64 -29.24
N ALA A 313 29.04 27.58 -28.56
CA ALA A 313 30.42 27.18 -28.80
C ALA A 313 30.66 26.71 -30.24
N ALA A 314 29.73 25.93 -30.81
CA ALA A 314 29.80 25.46 -32.21
C ALA A 314 29.70 26.60 -33.23
N LEU A 315 28.99 27.67 -32.90
CA LEU A 315 28.90 28.91 -33.68
C LEU A 315 30.15 29.82 -33.53
N GLY A 316 31.09 29.49 -32.64
CA GLY A 316 32.28 30.27 -32.34
C GLY A 316 32.04 31.42 -31.34
N ASP A 317 30.84 31.59 -30.80
CA ASP A 317 30.56 32.59 -29.76
C ASP A 317 30.88 32.03 -28.36
N HIS A 318 32.16 31.93 -28.05
CA HIS A 318 32.63 31.39 -26.77
C HIS A 318 32.23 32.25 -25.56
N ARG A 319 31.94 33.55 -25.76
CA ARG A 319 31.44 34.40 -24.68
C ARG A 319 30.01 34.05 -24.31
N ALA A 320 29.13 33.97 -25.30
CA ALA A 320 27.75 33.55 -25.10
C ALA A 320 27.69 32.12 -24.53
N ALA A 321 28.51 31.19 -25.03
CA ALA A 321 28.63 29.85 -24.52
C ALA A 321 28.95 29.84 -23.02
N PHE A 322 29.93 30.62 -22.57
CA PHE A 322 30.33 30.71 -21.17
C PHE A 322 29.23 31.32 -20.29
N GLU A 323 28.58 32.42 -20.72
CA GLU A 323 27.50 33.03 -19.94
C GLU A 323 26.29 32.07 -19.81
N THR A 324 25.91 31.42 -20.91
CA THR A 324 24.81 30.41 -20.89
C THR A 324 25.16 29.20 -20.01
N HIS A 325 26.41 28.74 -20.01
CA HIS A 325 26.84 27.68 -19.13
C HIS A 325 26.74 28.05 -17.63
N LYS A 326 27.00 29.31 -17.28
CA LYS A 326 26.80 29.83 -15.92
C LYS A 326 25.31 29.81 -15.53
N GLU A 327 24.44 30.19 -16.47
CA GLU A 327 22.98 30.11 -16.26
C GLU A 327 22.53 28.66 -16.06
N PHE A 328 23.02 27.72 -16.86
CA PHE A 328 22.80 26.29 -16.68
C PHE A 328 23.23 25.85 -15.29
N TYR A 329 24.48 26.16 -14.88
CA TYR A 329 24.97 25.74 -13.56
C TYR A 329 24.14 26.30 -12.39
N ALA A 330 23.66 27.55 -12.52
CA ALA A 330 22.79 28.14 -11.52
C ALA A 330 21.41 27.42 -11.43
N ALA A 331 20.80 27.13 -12.59
CA ALA A 331 19.53 26.43 -12.69
C ALA A 331 19.62 24.99 -12.18
N ASP A 332 20.69 24.27 -12.50
CA ASP A 332 20.96 22.92 -12.05
C ASP A 332 21.12 22.86 -10.52
N ARG A 333 21.87 23.78 -9.92
CA ARG A 333 22.01 23.88 -8.46
C ARG A 333 20.70 24.19 -7.75
N GLU A 334 19.87 25.05 -8.30
CA GLU A 334 18.55 25.38 -7.75
C GLU A 334 17.66 24.13 -7.77
N LEU A 335 17.63 23.41 -8.90
CA LEU A 335 16.88 22.16 -9.05
C LEU A 335 17.30 21.11 -8.00
N LEU A 336 18.61 20.90 -7.83
CA LEU A 336 19.16 19.97 -6.85
C LEU A 336 18.81 20.37 -5.40
N SER A 337 18.77 21.69 -5.10
CA SER A 337 18.37 22.17 -3.77
C SER A 337 16.91 21.89 -3.48
N GLU A 338 16.03 22.18 -4.44
CA GLU A 338 14.59 21.94 -4.33
C GLU A 338 14.26 20.44 -4.18
N GLN A 339 14.93 19.59 -4.95
CA GLN A 339 14.79 18.13 -4.84
C GLN A 339 15.17 17.65 -3.44
N ARG A 340 16.30 18.12 -2.87
CA ARG A 340 16.74 17.76 -1.52
C ARG A 340 15.75 18.21 -0.44
N GLU A 341 15.19 19.43 -0.57
CA GLU A 341 14.18 19.94 0.37
C GLU A 341 12.87 19.14 0.29
N ALA A 342 12.42 18.82 -0.93
CA ALA A 342 11.22 18.00 -1.13
C ALA A 342 11.41 16.58 -0.59
N GLN A 343 12.58 15.98 -0.84
CA GLN A 343 12.96 14.67 -0.29
C GLN A 343 12.97 14.68 1.25
N ALA A 344 13.57 15.71 1.86
CA ALA A 344 13.60 15.83 3.31
C ALA A 344 12.18 15.95 3.91
N ARG A 345 11.30 16.74 3.28
CA ARG A 345 9.89 16.88 3.70
C ARG A 345 9.12 15.56 3.59
N ALA A 346 9.28 14.83 2.47
CA ALA A 346 8.62 13.55 2.29
C ALA A 346 9.06 12.52 3.33
N ARG A 347 10.37 12.39 3.59
CA ARG A 347 10.91 11.50 4.62
C ARG A 347 10.43 11.86 6.03
N GLN A 348 10.36 13.15 6.34
CA GLN A 348 9.86 13.61 7.63
C GLN A 348 8.38 13.26 7.82
N ALA A 349 7.54 13.50 6.80
CA ALA A 349 6.11 13.16 6.85
C ALA A 349 5.89 11.65 7.05
N MET A 350 6.68 10.80 6.37
CA MET A 350 6.64 9.35 6.58
C MET A 350 7.03 8.96 8.00
N PHE A 351 8.13 9.51 8.53
CA PHE A 351 8.58 9.26 9.89
C PHE A 351 7.52 9.64 10.94
N GLU A 352 6.93 10.82 10.81
CA GLU A 352 5.86 11.30 11.71
C GLU A 352 4.64 10.36 11.66
N THR A 353 4.29 9.88 10.47
CA THR A 353 3.19 8.92 10.28
C THR A 353 3.50 7.57 10.91
N ASP A 354 4.70 7.05 10.76
CA ASP A 354 5.12 5.77 11.34
C ASP A 354 5.16 5.84 12.87
N VAL A 355 5.63 6.95 13.43
CA VAL A 355 5.59 7.20 14.89
C VAL A 355 4.13 7.22 15.38
N ALA A 356 3.26 7.98 14.71
CA ALA A 356 1.85 8.05 15.07
C ALA A 356 1.15 6.69 14.98
N ARG A 357 1.50 5.86 13.97
CA ARG A 357 0.99 4.48 13.82
C ARG A 357 1.45 3.58 14.96
N ALA A 358 2.74 3.63 15.29
CA ALA A 358 3.28 2.82 16.39
C ALA A 358 2.61 3.19 17.71
N GLU A 359 2.40 4.46 17.98
CA GLU A 359 1.65 4.94 19.15
C GLU A 359 0.19 4.49 19.14
N ALA A 360 -0.51 4.66 18.00
CA ALA A 360 -1.89 4.22 17.86
C ALA A 360 -2.04 2.70 18.04
N ALA A 361 -1.12 1.90 17.48
CA ALA A 361 -1.09 0.45 17.67
C ALA A 361 -0.87 0.08 19.14
N ARG A 362 0.04 0.79 19.84
CA ARG A 362 0.28 0.60 21.26
C ARG A 362 -0.96 0.93 22.08
N TYR A 363 -1.59 2.08 21.85
CA TYR A 363 -2.82 2.46 22.55
C TYR A 363 -3.97 1.48 22.30
N ARG A 364 -4.13 0.97 21.06
CA ARG A 364 -5.13 -0.08 20.75
C ARG A 364 -4.85 -1.36 21.51
N GLU A 365 -3.59 -1.78 21.58
CA GLU A 365 -3.20 -2.98 22.31
C GLU A 365 -3.42 -2.81 23.84
N GLU A 366 -3.08 -1.66 24.41
CA GLU A 366 -3.35 -1.32 25.81
C GLU A 366 -4.87 -1.27 26.10
N ALA A 367 -5.65 -0.64 25.19
CA ALA A 367 -7.12 -0.57 25.32
C ALA A 367 -7.82 -1.95 25.28
N ARG A 368 -7.16 -2.97 24.73
CA ARG A 368 -7.65 -4.35 24.60
C ARG A 368 -7.29 -5.24 25.80
N ARG A 369 -6.64 -4.68 26.82
CA ARG A 369 -6.27 -5.41 28.06
C ARG A 369 -7.11 -4.95 29.23
N ASP A 370 -7.34 -5.88 30.16
CA ASP A 370 -7.93 -5.59 31.46
C ASP A 370 -6.87 -4.98 32.38
N ALA A 371 -7.15 -3.80 32.91
CA ALA A 371 -6.16 -3.03 33.70
C ALA A 371 -5.74 -3.72 35.01
N LEU A 372 -6.60 -4.60 35.58
CA LEU A 372 -6.31 -5.31 36.82
C LEU A 372 -5.49 -6.57 36.59
N THR A 373 -5.87 -7.36 35.59
CA THR A 373 -5.36 -8.72 35.38
C THR A 373 -4.33 -8.84 34.26
N GLY A 374 -4.26 -7.85 33.34
CA GLY A 374 -3.38 -7.88 32.16
C GLY A 374 -3.88 -8.80 31.03
N LEU A 375 -4.89 -9.64 31.27
CA LEU A 375 -5.51 -10.45 30.23
C LEU A 375 -6.17 -9.58 29.16
N ARG A 376 -6.60 -10.20 28.05
CA ARG A 376 -7.51 -9.53 27.11
C ARG A 376 -8.78 -9.09 27.85
N ASN A 377 -9.37 -7.99 27.42
CA ASN A 377 -10.64 -7.52 27.99
C ASN A 377 -11.83 -7.86 27.09
N ARG A 378 -13.01 -7.46 27.51
CA ARG A 378 -14.26 -7.68 26.78
C ARG A 378 -14.22 -7.07 25.37
N LEU A 379 -13.63 -5.87 25.20
CA LEU A 379 -13.50 -5.22 23.90
C LEU A 379 -12.75 -6.09 22.90
N PHE A 380 -11.62 -6.69 23.32
CA PHE A 380 -10.88 -7.62 22.46
C PHE A 380 -11.73 -8.81 22.02
N VAL A 381 -12.52 -9.41 22.92
CA VAL A 381 -13.42 -10.51 22.59
C VAL A 381 -14.49 -10.07 21.60
N ASP A 382 -15.06 -8.88 21.81
CA ASP A 382 -16.11 -8.32 20.98
C ASP A 382 -15.63 -8.04 19.55
N GLU A 383 -14.36 -7.68 19.36
CA GLU A 383 -13.73 -7.46 18.06
C GLU A 383 -13.21 -8.77 17.41
N LYS A 384 -12.60 -9.67 18.17
CA LYS A 384 -11.92 -10.85 17.62
C LYS A 384 -12.85 -12.01 17.32
N LEU A 385 -13.84 -12.26 18.19
CA LEU A 385 -14.69 -13.45 18.11
C LEU A 385 -15.58 -13.46 16.84
N PRO A 386 -16.16 -12.34 16.37
CA PRO A 386 -16.88 -12.33 15.08
C PRO A 386 -16.05 -12.78 13.90
N ALA A 387 -14.80 -12.34 13.79
CA ALA A 387 -13.90 -12.76 12.72
C ALA A 387 -13.59 -14.27 12.76
N LEU A 388 -13.44 -14.85 13.96
CA LEU A 388 -13.24 -16.30 14.12
C LEU A 388 -14.50 -17.10 13.74
N VAL A 389 -15.68 -16.55 14.01
CA VAL A 389 -16.97 -17.14 13.61
C VAL A 389 -17.11 -17.13 12.09
N GLU A 390 -16.76 -16.04 11.45
CA GLU A 390 -16.79 -15.90 9.99
C GLU A 390 -15.82 -16.87 9.32
N ASP A 391 -14.58 -16.95 9.80
CA ASP A 391 -13.57 -17.91 9.31
C ASP A 391 -14.07 -19.36 9.42
N PHE A 392 -14.69 -19.73 10.55
CA PHE A 392 -15.31 -21.05 10.73
C PHE A 392 -16.38 -21.34 9.67
N HIS A 393 -17.22 -20.38 9.33
CA HIS A 393 -18.26 -20.55 8.30
C HIS A 393 -17.70 -20.72 6.89
N HIS A 394 -16.52 -20.19 6.62
CA HIS A 394 -15.79 -20.38 5.36
C HIS A 394 -14.89 -21.62 5.32
N GLY A 395 -15.03 -22.53 6.30
CA GLY A 395 -14.29 -23.80 6.34
C GLY A 395 -13.01 -23.75 7.19
N GLY A 396 -12.83 -22.70 7.96
CA GLY A 396 -11.74 -22.56 8.93
C GLY A 396 -11.89 -23.47 10.16
N PRO A 397 -10.99 -23.35 11.14
CA PRO A 397 -10.95 -24.22 12.31
C PRO A 397 -12.18 -24.06 13.20
N SER A 398 -12.53 -25.13 13.95
CA SER A 398 -13.59 -25.08 14.95
C SER A 398 -13.32 -24.01 16.01
N VAL A 399 -14.37 -23.36 16.52
CA VAL A 399 -14.28 -22.32 17.56
C VAL A 399 -15.05 -22.81 18.79
N SER A 400 -14.39 -22.84 19.95
CA SER A 400 -14.97 -23.15 21.24
C SER A 400 -14.82 -21.99 22.21
N ALA A 401 -15.81 -21.78 23.07
CA ALA A 401 -15.75 -20.82 24.17
C ALA A 401 -15.93 -21.53 25.51
N VAL A 402 -15.09 -21.13 26.47
CA VAL A 402 -15.21 -21.59 27.87
C VAL A 402 -15.43 -20.35 28.74
N LEU A 403 -16.59 -20.26 29.36
CA LEU A 403 -16.85 -19.24 30.37
C LEU A 403 -16.50 -19.77 31.74
N PHE A 404 -15.76 -19.01 32.51
CA PHE A 404 -15.37 -19.28 33.90
C PHE A 404 -15.93 -18.21 34.82
N ASP A 405 -16.27 -18.62 36.05
CA ASP A 405 -16.68 -17.72 37.12
C ASP A 405 -16.12 -18.21 38.44
N LEU A 406 -15.54 -17.30 39.23
CA LEU A 406 -14.99 -17.59 40.54
C LEU A 406 -16.12 -17.88 41.55
N ASP A 407 -16.15 -19.08 42.09
CA ASP A 407 -17.18 -19.50 43.04
C ASP A 407 -17.13 -18.67 44.31
N HIS A 408 -18.29 -18.09 44.67
CA HIS A 408 -18.45 -17.30 45.90
C HIS A 408 -17.52 -16.09 46.03
N PHE A 409 -17.10 -15.48 44.92
CA PHE A 409 -16.18 -14.37 44.91
C PHE A 409 -16.64 -13.14 45.72
N LYS A 410 -17.94 -12.83 45.71
CA LYS A 410 -18.50 -11.79 46.58
C LYS A 410 -18.17 -12.03 48.03
N SER A 411 -18.27 -13.29 48.51
CA SER A 411 -17.93 -13.64 49.88
C SER A 411 -16.42 -13.52 50.18
N VAL A 412 -15.54 -13.60 49.18
CA VAL A 412 -14.12 -13.31 49.33
C VAL A 412 -13.91 -11.83 49.65
N ASN A 413 -14.52 -10.94 48.85
CA ASN A 413 -14.46 -9.50 49.08
C ASN A 413 -15.06 -9.11 50.45
N ASP A 414 -16.19 -9.66 50.79
CA ASP A 414 -16.89 -9.35 52.04
C ASP A 414 -16.12 -9.85 53.31
N THR A 415 -15.30 -10.92 53.16
CA THR A 415 -14.57 -11.53 54.28
C THR A 415 -13.15 -11.01 54.43
N PHE A 416 -12.41 -10.78 53.33
CA PHE A 416 -10.98 -10.51 53.37
C PHE A 416 -10.63 -9.07 52.95
N SER A 417 -11.24 -8.51 52.00
CA SER A 417 -11.23 -7.13 51.46
C SER A 417 -11.26 -7.13 49.92
N HIS A 418 -11.51 -5.98 49.31
CA HIS A 418 -11.43 -5.80 47.86
C HIS A 418 -9.99 -6.00 47.32
N GLU A 419 -8.95 -5.60 48.07
CA GLU A 419 -7.56 -5.83 47.67
C GLU A 419 -7.22 -7.31 47.61
N ALA A 420 -7.74 -8.14 48.57
CA ALA A 420 -7.59 -9.59 48.53
C ALA A 420 -8.32 -10.20 47.33
N GLY A 421 -9.54 -9.70 47.03
CA GLY A 421 -10.28 -10.08 45.82
C GLY A 421 -9.53 -9.73 44.53
N ASP A 422 -8.94 -8.54 44.44
CA ASP A 422 -8.11 -8.13 43.29
C ASP A 422 -6.90 -9.05 43.10
N GLU A 423 -6.26 -9.46 44.19
CA GLU A 423 -5.16 -10.41 44.14
C GLU A 423 -5.61 -11.81 43.69
N VAL A 424 -6.76 -12.27 44.14
CA VAL A 424 -7.37 -13.52 43.64
C VAL A 424 -7.62 -13.45 42.12
N LEU A 425 -8.11 -12.31 41.62
CA LEU A 425 -8.33 -12.12 40.19
C LEU A 425 -7.03 -12.14 39.40
N ARG A 426 -5.95 -11.49 39.88
CA ARG A 426 -4.62 -11.51 39.24
C ARG A 426 -4.02 -12.91 39.20
N LEU A 427 -4.08 -13.64 40.31
CA LEU A 427 -3.55 -15.00 40.37
C LEU A 427 -4.34 -15.96 39.48
N THR A 428 -5.68 -15.81 39.44
CA THR A 428 -6.53 -16.60 38.54
C THR A 428 -6.20 -16.30 37.08
N ALA A 429 -5.98 -15.05 36.73
CA ALA A 429 -5.59 -14.65 35.40
C ALA A 429 -4.24 -15.28 34.99
N GLY A 430 -3.25 -15.30 35.88
CA GLY A 430 -1.96 -15.97 35.65
C GLY A 430 -2.12 -17.49 35.42
N ILE A 431 -3.02 -18.13 36.16
CA ILE A 431 -3.34 -19.55 35.94
C ILE A 431 -3.98 -19.79 34.58
N LEU A 432 -4.93 -18.94 34.19
CA LEU A 432 -5.57 -19.00 32.87
C LEU A 432 -4.56 -18.84 31.74
N GLU A 433 -3.69 -17.84 31.84
CA GLU A 433 -2.65 -17.56 30.84
C GLU A 433 -1.66 -18.72 30.70
N ALA A 434 -1.22 -19.31 31.81
CA ALA A 434 -0.36 -20.50 31.82
C ALA A 434 -1.04 -21.70 31.16
N CYS A 435 -2.32 -21.97 31.49
CA CYS A 435 -3.07 -23.08 30.89
C CYS A 435 -3.32 -22.88 29.39
N VAL A 436 -3.56 -21.64 28.96
CA VAL A 436 -3.74 -21.28 27.54
C VAL A 436 -2.42 -21.46 26.76
N ALA A 437 -1.29 -21.07 27.31
CA ALA A 437 0.03 -21.25 26.70
C ALA A 437 0.38 -22.73 26.44
N GLU A 438 -0.15 -23.65 27.27
CA GLU A 438 0.00 -25.09 27.11
C GLU A 438 -1.10 -25.75 26.26
N CYS A 439 -1.96 -24.96 25.58
CA CYS A 439 -3.01 -25.50 24.74
C CYS A 439 -2.43 -26.24 23.52
N PRO A 440 -2.78 -27.51 23.26
CA PRO A 440 -2.18 -28.31 22.18
C PRO A 440 -2.39 -27.73 20.78
N THR A 441 -3.44 -26.95 20.58
CA THR A 441 -3.71 -26.30 19.28
C THR A 441 -2.85 -25.07 19.02
N GLY A 442 -2.20 -24.52 20.07
CA GLY A 442 -1.44 -23.27 20.00
C GLY A 442 -2.28 -22.00 19.76
N ASN A 443 -3.58 -22.14 19.51
CA ASN A 443 -4.48 -21.06 19.12
C ASN A 443 -5.60 -20.89 20.14
N ALA A 444 -5.27 -20.35 21.33
CA ALA A 444 -6.22 -20.00 22.36
C ALA A 444 -5.85 -18.63 22.98
N PHE A 445 -6.85 -17.94 23.54
CA PHE A 445 -6.63 -16.76 24.35
C PHE A 445 -7.58 -16.69 25.53
N ALA A 446 -7.12 -16.06 26.62
CA ALA A 446 -7.93 -15.79 27.80
C ALA A 446 -8.29 -14.29 27.86
N ALA A 447 -9.50 -14.00 28.31
CA ALA A 447 -9.95 -12.64 28.56
C ALA A 447 -10.78 -12.55 29.83
N ARG A 448 -10.80 -11.35 30.46
CA ARG A 448 -11.71 -11.02 31.53
C ARG A 448 -12.90 -10.24 30.96
N LEU A 449 -14.12 -10.71 31.19
CA LEU A 449 -15.33 -10.06 30.70
C LEU A 449 -15.83 -8.96 31.65
N GLY A 450 -15.51 -9.08 32.94
CA GLY A 450 -15.83 -8.12 33.99
C GLY A 450 -16.07 -8.83 35.32
N GLY A 451 -15.94 -8.14 36.46
CA GLY A 451 -16.11 -8.74 37.76
C GLY A 451 -15.23 -9.98 37.96
N GLU A 452 -15.85 -11.12 38.26
CA GLU A 452 -15.24 -12.43 38.46
C GLU A 452 -15.34 -13.38 37.25
N GLU A 453 -15.77 -12.86 36.09
CA GLU A 453 -16.01 -13.64 34.87
C GLU A 453 -14.85 -13.59 33.90
N PHE A 454 -14.42 -14.77 33.45
CA PHE A 454 -13.38 -14.93 32.44
C PHE A 454 -13.89 -15.76 31.27
N VAL A 455 -13.29 -15.57 30.10
CA VAL A 455 -13.54 -16.40 28.93
C VAL A 455 -12.24 -16.91 28.36
N VAL A 456 -12.20 -18.14 27.92
CA VAL A 456 -11.14 -18.68 27.07
C VAL A 456 -11.79 -19.09 25.76
N VAL A 457 -11.20 -18.59 24.65
CA VAL A 457 -11.58 -18.98 23.29
C VAL A 457 -10.49 -19.87 22.74
N VAL A 458 -10.88 -21.03 22.20
CA VAL A 458 -9.97 -22.02 21.60
C VAL A 458 -10.36 -22.21 20.15
N THR A 459 -9.40 -22.15 19.23
CA THR A 459 -9.61 -22.47 17.82
C THR A 459 -8.88 -23.76 17.44
N GLY A 460 -9.57 -24.66 16.72
CA GLY A 460 -9.10 -26.01 16.43
C GLY A 460 -9.30 -26.98 17.60
N GLY A 461 -9.08 -28.28 17.36
CA GLY A 461 -9.13 -29.33 18.40
C GLY A 461 -10.52 -29.82 18.82
N GLY A 462 -11.60 -29.15 18.43
CA GLY A 462 -12.98 -29.58 18.74
C GLY A 462 -13.35 -29.47 20.21
N ASP A 463 -14.48 -30.10 20.59
CA ASP A 463 -15.05 -30.05 21.95
C ASP A 463 -14.13 -30.62 23.05
N GLY A 464 -13.36 -31.66 22.75
CA GLY A 464 -12.49 -32.31 23.72
C GLY A 464 -11.38 -31.37 24.23
N THR A 465 -10.73 -30.62 23.36
CA THR A 465 -9.62 -29.74 23.71
C THR A 465 -10.05 -28.60 24.65
N ALA A 466 -11.20 -27.97 24.38
CA ALA A 466 -11.71 -26.91 25.22
C ALA A 466 -12.17 -27.44 26.61
N ALA A 467 -12.78 -28.62 26.67
CA ALA A 467 -13.19 -29.26 27.91
C ALA A 467 -11.98 -29.70 28.77
N GLU A 468 -10.94 -30.26 28.14
CA GLU A 468 -9.69 -30.60 28.82
C GLU A 468 -8.98 -29.37 29.38
N LEU A 469 -8.92 -28.29 28.61
CA LEU A 469 -8.37 -27.01 29.06
C LEU A 469 -9.18 -26.46 30.25
N ALA A 470 -10.51 -26.47 30.17
CA ALA A 470 -11.39 -26.03 31.24
C ALA A 470 -11.17 -26.81 32.53
N GLU A 471 -11.08 -28.14 32.44
CA GLU A 471 -10.83 -28.99 33.59
C GLU A 471 -9.43 -28.84 34.19
N ARG A 472 -8.42 -28.57 33.35
CA ARG A 472 -7.07 -28.22 33.80
C ARG A 472 -7.10 -26.92 34.62
N VAL A 473 -7.71 -25.85 34.08
CA VAL A 473 -7.86 -24.58 34.79
C VAL A 473 -8.57 -24.81 36.14
N ARG A 474 -9.70 -25.51 36.14
CA ARG A 474 -10.44 -25.78 37.35
C ARG A 474 -9.58 -26.48 38.42
N ARG A 475 -8.85 -27.54 38.02
CA ARG A 475 -7.96 -28.27 38.94
C ARG A 475 -6.82 -27.42 39.45
N THR A 476 -6.20 -26.62 38.58
CA THR A 476 -5.09 -25.75 38.99
C THR A 476 -5.58 -24.69 39.96
N VAL A 477 -6.71 -24.05 39.72
CA VAL A 477 -7.30 -23.08 40.65
C VAL A 477 -7.67 -23.73 41.98
N ALA A 478 -8.32 -24.89 41.96
CA ALA A 478 -8.72 -25.60 43.19
C ALA A 478 -7.52 -26.11 43.99
N GLY A 479 -6.41 -26.44 43.37
CA GLY A 479 -5.17 -26.90 43.99
C GLY A 479 -4.14 -25.82 44.33
N PHE A 480 -4.40 -24.57 43.95
CA PHE A 480 -3.47 -23.46 44.17
C PHE A 480 -3.40 -23.07 45.65
N ASP A 481 -2.27 -22.62 46.12
CA ASP A 481 -2.09 -22.13 47.50
C ASP A 481 -2.60 -20.68 47.61
N TRP A 482 -3.84 -20.56 48.13
CA TRP A 482 -4.52 -19.28 48.36
C TRP A 482 -4.24 -18.66 49.74
N SER A 483 -3.28 -19.21 50.50
CA SER A 483 -2.99 -18.74 51.87
C SER A 483 -2.53 -17.28 51.95
N GLY A 484 -1.98 -16.71 50.86
CA GLY A 484 -1.62 -15.32 50.78
C GLY A 484 -2.85 -14.39 50.80
N PRO A 485 -3.70 -14.39 49.76
CA PRO A 485 -4.85 -13.49 49.67
C PRO A 485 -6.05 -13.95 50.56
N THR A 486 -6.23 -15.26 50.79
CA THR A 486 -7.42 -15.79 51.52
C THR A 486 -7.02 -16.86 52.53
N PRO A 487 -6.35 -16.50 53.66
CA PRO A 487 -5.89 -17.47 54.65
C PRO A 487 -7.00 -18.41 55.15
N GLY A 488 -6.76 -19.70 54.99
CA GLY A 488 -7.70 -20.72 55.42
C GLY A 488 -8.93 -20.97 54.52
N ARG A 489 -8.96 -20.33 53.35
CA ARG A 489 -10.04 -20.50 52.37
C ARG A 489 -9.47 -20.77 50.98
N GLY A 490 -9.88 -21.90 50.39
CA GLY A 490 -9.62 -22.22 49.00
C GLY A 490 -10.53 -21.46 48.03
N ILE A 491 -10.05 -21.22 46.83
CA ILE A 491 -10.83 -20.64 45.74
C ILE A 491 -11.10 -21.73 44.69
N THR A 492 -12.30 -21.73 44.13
CA THR A 492 -12.68 -22.62 43.04
C THR A 492 -13.32 -21.84 41.88
N VAL A 493 -13.39 -22.47 40.73
CA VAL A 493 -14.09 -21.94 39.57
C VAL A 493 -15.09 -22.93 39.01
N SER A 494 -16.21 -22.43 38.56
CA SER A 494 -17.16 -23.16 37.71
C SER A 494 -16.94 -22.78 36.25
N ALA A 495 -17.14 -23.75 35.33
CA ALA A 495 -16.94 -23.49 33.91
C ALA A 495 -18.06 -24.11 33.05
N GLY A 496 -18.40 -23.37 31.97
CA GLY A 496 -19.27 -23.85 30.90
C GLY A 496 -18.54 -23.82 29.55
N VAL A 497 -18.55 -24.95 28.85
CA VAL A 497 -17.86 -25.12 27.56
C VAL A 497 -18.87 -25.21 26.43
N ALA A 498 -18.71 -24.45 25.36
CA ALA A 498 -19.53 -24.54 24.16
C ALA A 498 -18.68 -24.57 22.89
N LEU A 499 -19.12 -25.34 21.90
CA LEU A 499 -18.61 -25.37 20.55
C LEU A 499 -19.52 -24.54 19.63
N LEU A 500 -18.96 -23.80 18.71
CA LEU A 500 -19.73 -23.10 17.69
C LEU A 500 -20.36 -24.09 16.71
N GLU A 501 -21.67 -24.01 16.59
CA GLU A 501 -22.46 -24.85 15.66
C GLU A 501 -22.53 -24.17 14.27
N ARG A 502 -22.79 -24.96 13.24
CA ARG A 502 -22.99 -24.41 11.88
C ARG A 502 -24.20 -23.47 11.87
N GLY A 503 -24.02 -22.26 11.39
CA GLY A 503 -25.02 -21.21 11.38
C GLY A 503 -25.18 -20.45 12.70
N GLY A 504 -24.42 -20.83 13.75
CA GLY A 504 -24.36 -20.09 15.00
C GLY A 504 -23.51 -18.81 14.86
N ASP A 505 -23.76 -17.84 15.71
CA ASP A 505 -23.00 -16.60 15.81
C ASP A 505 -22.30 -16.48 17.18
N LYS A 506 -21.58 -15.38 17.39
CA LYS A 506 -20.94 -15.05 18.66
C LYS A 506 -21.93 -15.15 19.83
N THR A 507 -23.15 -14.64 19.65
CA THR A 507 -24.15 -14.55 20.70
C THR A 507 -24.65 -15.95 21.10
N SER A 508 -24.91 -16.79 20.13
CA SER A 508 -25.34 -18.19 20.35
C SER A 508 -24.26 -19.01 21.05
N LEU A 509 -22.98 -18.84 20.64
CA LEU A 509 -21.85 -19.53 21.26
C LEU A 509 -21.68 -19.14 22.74
N LEU A 510 -21.65 -17.84 23.04
CA LEU A 510 -21.49 -17.37 24.42
C LEU A 510 -22.71 -17.70 25.29
N SER A 511 -23.94 -17.64 24.76
CA SER A 511 -25.15 -18.02 25.48
C SER A 511 -25.18 -19.52 25.82
N ALA A 512 -24.70 -20.38 24.92
CA ALA A 512 -24.59 -21.81 25.19
C ALA A 512 -23.55 -22.10 26.28
N ALA A 513 -22.41 -21.39 26.28
CA ALA A 513 -21.42 -21.51 27.34
C ALA A 513 -21.96 -21.01 28.70
N ASP A 514 -22.70 -19.89 28.71
CA ASP A 514 -23.31 -19.33 29.92
C ASP A 514 -24.36 -20.28 30.52
N ALA A 515 -25.24 -20.86 29.71
CA ALA A 515 -26.22 -21.86 30.19
C ALA A 515 -25.54 -23.06 30.88
N ARG A 516 -24.40 -23.50 30.35
CA ARG A 516 -23.61 -24.61 30.94
C ARG A 516 -22.87 -24.17 32.21
N LEU A 517 -22.34 -22.95 32.25
CA LEU A 517 -21.77 -22.34 33.45
C LEU A 517 -22.82 -22.25 34.58
N TYR A 518 -24.02 -21.81 34.23
CA TYR A 518 -25.13 -21.78 35.17
C TYR A 518 -25.45 -23.18 35.72
N ALA A 519 -25.49 -24.21 34.86
CA ALA A 519 -25.69 -25.59 35.26
C ALA A 519 -24.56 -26.10 36.17
N ALA A 520 -23.31 -25.69 35.92
CA ALA A 520 -22.17 -26.00 36.79
C ALA A 520 -22.34 -25.37 38.17
N LYS A 521 -22.73 -24.11 38.26
CA LYS A 521 -23.01 -23.42 39.53
C LYS A 521 -24.19 -24.09 40.31
N ALA A 522 -25.27 -24.43 39.61
CA ALA A 522 -26.43 -25.11 40.19
C ALA A 522 -26.10 -26.55 40.64
N GLY A 523 -25.20 -27.24 39.94
CA GLY A 523 -24.79 -28.62 40.26
C GLY A 523 -23.81 -28.77 41.42
N GLY A 524 -23.51 -27.69 42.16
CA GLY A 524 -22.64 -27.75 43.34
C GLY A 524 -21.33 -27.00 43.20
N ARG A 525 -21.14 -26.26 42.10
CA ARG A 525 -19.92 -25.48 41.78
C ARG A 525 -18.66 -26.34 41.59
N ASN A 526 -17.50 -25.71 41.46
CA ASN A 526 -16.20 -26.37 41.28
C ASN A 526 -16.26 -27.51 40.25
N GLN A 527 -16.85 -27.26 39.10
CA GLN A 527 -17.02 -28.26 38.03
C GLN A 527 -17.09 -27.63 36.66
N VAL A 528 -16.77 -28.43 35.64
CA VAL A 528 -16.91 -28.10 34.23
C VAL A 528 -18.17 -28.76 33.67
N ARG A 529 -18.95 -28.04 32.90
CA ARG A 529 -20.04 -28.57 32.08
C ARG A 529 -19.71 -28.35 30.60
N ALA A 530 -19.55 -29.46 29.89
CA ALA A 530 -19.46 -29.51 28.44
C ALA A 530 -20.75 -30.12 27.88
N GLY A 531 -21.13 -29.80 26.66
CA GLY A 531 -22.35 -30.29 26.05
C GLY A 531 -22.16 -31.37 25.08
#